data_da6df346c9b20023377bebf5d2dc55f8
#
_entry.id   da6df346c9b20023377bebf5d2dc55f8
#
_cell.length_a   1.000
_cell.length_b   1.000
_cell.length_c   1.000
_cell.angle_alpha   90.00
_cell.angle_beta   90.00
_cell.angle_gamma   90.00
#
_symmetry.space_group_name_H-M   'P 1'
#
loop_
_entity.id
_entity.type
_entity.pdbx_description
1 polymer ?
#
loop_
_entity_poly.entity_id
_entity_poly.type
_entity_poly.pdbx_seq_one_letter_code
_entity_poly.pdbx_strand_id
1 'polypeptide(L)'
;MTVRFWNYGVYSSDNYGVHSLAFEDANGNCYWFSYNTLVAFQKCGDKRYVHTNDWGTTTGKHLNWIDGGDKKNRLSSEEFKRKFNEVFGNEETLVQIA
;
A
#
# COMPACT_ATOMS: atom_id res chain seq x y z
N MET A 1 5.58 16.71 -13.91
CA MET A 1 5.84 15.55 -13.02
C MET A 1 5.12 14.32 -13.55
N THR A 2 5.74 13.20 -13.41
CA THR A 2 5.24 11.96 -13.98
C THR A 2 4.55 11.11 -12.93
N VAL A 3 3.50 10.45 -13.35
CA VAL A 3 2.81 9.44 -12.56
C VAL A 3 3.40 8.10 -12.95
N ARG A 4 3.66 7.23 -11.98
CA ARG A 4 4.26 5.91 -12.20
C ARG A 4 3.41 4.81 -11.63
N PHE A 5 3.35 3.68 -12.37
CA PHE A 5 2.77 2.44 -11.90
C PHE A 5 3.80 1.33 -12.06
N TRP A 6 3.85 0.41 -11.10
CA TRP A 6 4.72 -0.77 -11.22
C TRP A 6 4.20 -1.92 -10.38
N ASN A 7 4.63 -3.12 -10.74
CA ASN A 7 4.41 -4.29 -9.89
C ASN A 7 5.55 -4.36 -8.88
N TYR A 8 5.23 -4.36 -7.60
CA TYR A 8 6.25 -4.31 -6.57
C TYR A 8 6.70 -5.70 -6.09
N GLY A 9 5.97 -6.75 -6.43
CA GLY A 9 6.31 -8.11 -6.03
C GLY A 9 6.89 -8.92 -7.18
N VAL A 10 7.86 -9.77 -6.87
CA VAL A 10 8.45 -10.72 -7.82
C VAL A 10 8.20 -12.11 -7.28
N TYR A 11 7.50 -12.94 -8.05
CA TYR A 11 7.08 -14.27 -7.61
C TYR A 11 7.38 -15.30 -8.68
N SER A 12 7.50 -16.56 -8.25
CA SER A 12 7.66 -17.68 -9.19
C SER A 12 6.37 -17.98 -9.95
N SER A 13 5.24 -17.47 -9.50
CA SER A 13 3.94 -17.62 -10.15
C SER A 13 3.39 -16.24 -10.53
N ASP A 14 2.94 -16.10 -11.77
CA ASP A 14 2.39 -14.83 -12.27
C ASP A 14 1.11 -14.42 -11.57
N ASN A 15 0.42 -15.35 -10.93
CA ASN A 15 -0.86 -15.07 -10.27
C ASN A 15 -0.75 -14.08 -9.12
N TYR A 16 0.41 -14.00 -8.49
CA TYR A 16 0.60 -13.05 -7.39
C TYR A 16 1.02 -11.68 -7.89
N GLY A 17 1.93 -11.66 -8.85
CA GLY A 17 2.54 -10.40 -9.31
C GLY A 17 1.57 -9.45 -9.98
N VAL A 18 0.60 -9.96 -10.73
CA VAL A 18 -0.35 -9.12 -11.46
C VAL A 18 -1.26 -8.32 -10.52
N HIS A 19 -1.37 -8.73 -9.27
CA HIS A 19 -2.23 -8.07 -8.30
C HIS A 19 -1.45 -7.23 -7.29
N SER A 20 -0.14 -7.11 -7.44
CA SER A 20 0.72 -6.33 -6.55
C SER A 20 1.14 -5.03 -7.23
N LEU A 21 0.19 -4.12 -7.37
CA LEU A 21 0.42 -2.85 -8.03
C LEU A 21 0.78 -1.75 -7.05
N ALA A 22 1.75 -0.93 -7.44
CA ALA A 22 2.07 0.30 -6.74
C ALA A 22 1.88 1.49 -7.68
N PHE A 23 1.59 2.63 -7.10
CA PHE A 23 1.33 3.86 -7.83
C PHE A 23 2.05 5.01 -7.13
N GLU A 24 2.74 5.83 -7.90
CA GLU A 24 3.35 7.07 -7.40
C GLU A 24 2.69 8.25 -8.12
N ASP A 25 2.16 9.19 -7.36
CA ASP A 25 1.53 10.37 -7.94
C ASP A 25 2.55 11.45 -8.31
N ALA A 26 2.07 12.55 -8.88
CA ALA A 26 2.94 13.62 -9.34
C ALA A 26 3.67 14.35 -8.20
N ASN A 27 3.22 14.20 -6.98
CA ASN A 27 3.84 14.80 -5.79
C ASN A 27 4.83 13.89 -5.09
N GLY A 28 5.05 12.69 -5.64
CA GLY A 28 5.96 11.72 -5.05
C GLY A 28 5.36 10.88 -3.94
N ASN A 29 4.05 10.92 -3.77
CA ASN A 29 3.36 10.07 -2.80
C ASN A 29 3.14 8.69 -3.41
N CYS A 30 3.37 7.65 -2.63
CA CYS A 30 3.28 6.28 -3.10
C CYS A 30 2.14 5.53 -2.42
N TYR A 31 1.52 4.64 -3.19
CA TYR A 31 0.38 3.83 -2.75
C TYR A 31 0.60 2.40 -3.21
N TRP A 32 0.37 1.44 -2.33
CA TRP A 32 0.53 0.01 -2.65
C TRP A 32 -0.82 -0.68 -2.51
N PHE A 33 -1.16 -1.46 -3.53
CA PHE A 33 -2.42 -2.19 -3.58
C PHE A 33 -2.17 -3.69 -3.58
N SER A 34 -3.05 -4.43 -2.93
CA SER A 34 -3.18 -5.87 -3.09
C SER A 34 -4.56 -6.10 -3.69
N TYR A 35 -4.59 -6.58 -4.92
CA TYR A 35 -5.81 -6.57 -5.73
C TYR A 35 -6.30 -5.13 -5.85
N ASN A 36 -7.53 -4.84 -5.43
CA ASN A 36 -8.10 -3.50 -5.50
C ASN A 36 -8.04 -2.75 -4.18
N THR A 37 -7.38 -3.32 -3.18
CA THR A 37 -7.38 -2.76 -1.83
C THR A 37 -6.07 -2.03 -1.56
N LEU A 38 -6.16 -0.81 -1.09
CA LEU A 38 -4.99 -0.06 -0.62
C LEU A 38 -4.49 -0.69 0.67
N VAL A 39 -3.24 -1.15 0.67
CA VAL A 39 -2.65 -1.83 1.83
C VAL A 39 -1.43 -1.09 2.40
N ALA A 40 -0.93 -0.08 1.71
CA ALA A 40 0.16 0.75 2.24
C ALA A 40 0.20 2.09 1.52
N PHE A 41 0.74 3.09 2.19
CA PHE A 41 0.94 4.40 1.58
C PHE A 41 2.18 5.08 2.19
N GLN A 42 2.72 6.04 1.45
CA GLN A 42 3.85 6.82 1.92
C GLN A 42 3.79 8.20 1.29
N LYS A 43 3.63 9.22 2.12
CA LYS A 43 3.72 10.60 1.64
C LYS A 43 5.19 10.93 1.37
N CYS A 44 5.44 11.73 0.35
CA CYS A 44 6.80 12.16 0.00
C CYS A 44 7.50 12.77 1.22
N GLY A 45 8.65 12.22 1.60
CA GLY A 45 9.41 12.68 2.76
C GLY A 45 8.95 12.10 4.10
N ASP A 46 7.96 11.24 4.11
CA ASP A 46 7.45 10.59 5.31
C ASP A 46 7.76 9.10 5.30
N LYS A 47 7.45 8.42 6.38
CA LYS A 47 7.65 6.98 6.47
C LYS A 47 6.48 6.24 5.80
N ARG A 48 6.72 4.97 5.52
CA ARG A 48 5.70 4.09 4.93
C ARG A 48 4.81 3.51 6.03
N TYR A 49 3.50 3.56 5.80
CA TYR A 49 2.51 2.96 6.68
C TYR A 49 1.89 1.75 6.00
N VAL A 50 1.81 0.62 6.71
CA VAL A 50 1.38 -0.65 6.15
C VAL A 50 0.25 -1.22 6.99
N HIS A 51 -0.80 -1.69 6.32
CA HIS A 51 -1.96 -2.30 6.95
C HIS A 51 -1.63 -3.72 7.42
N THR A 52 -2.18 -4.12 8.56
CA THR A 52 -2.09 -5.52 8.99
C THR A 52 -2.80 -6.44 8.00
N ASN A 53 -2.42 -7.71 7.99
CA ASN A 53 -3.02 -8.65 7.04
C ASN A 53 -4.36 -9.17 7.57
N ASP A 54 -5.45 -8.57 7.08
CA ASP A 54 -6.81 -8.99 7.40
C ASP A 54 -7.41 -9.88 6.30
N TRP A 55 -6.61 -10.25 5.28
CA TRP A 55 -7.15 -10.90 4.10
C TRP A 55 -6.74 -12.36 3.97
N GLY A 56 -5.50 -12.64 3.66
CA GLY A 56 -5.10 -14.02 3.46
C GLY A 56 -3.67 -14.16 2.97
N THR A 57 -3.34 -15.36 2.49
CA THR A 57 -1.96 -15.73 2.17
C THR A 57 -1.37 -14.88 1.04
N THR A 58 -2.15 -14.64 -0.02
CA THR A 58 -1.64 -13.86 -1.16
C THR A 58 -1.34 -12.42 -0.75
N THR A 59 -2.25 -11.78 -0.03
CA THR A 59 -2.02 -10.44 0.48
C THR A 59 -0.88 -10.42 1.48
N GLY A 60 -0.73 -11.46 2.30
CA GLY A 60 0.42 -11.59 3.19
C GLY A 60 1.75 -11.56 2.45
N LYS A 61 1.84 -12.22 1.30
CA LYS A 61 3.02 -12.15 0.44
C LYS A 61 3.25 -10.75 -0.12
N HIS A 62 2.18 -10.09 -0.54
CA HIS A 62 2.27 -8.71 -1.01
C HIS A 62 2.82 -7.79 0.09
N LEU A 63 2.28 -7.89 1.30
CA LEU A 63 2.73 -7.07 2.43
C LEU A 63 4.19 -7.30 2.76
N ASN A 64 4.65 -8.55 2.68
CA ASN A 64 6.07 -8.87 2.93
C ASN A 64 7.00 -8.18 1.93
N TRP A 65 6.58 -8.00 0.69
CA TRP A 65 7.36 -7.24 -0.29
C TRP A 65 7.39 -5.75 0.05
N ILE A 66 6.33 -5.23 0.65
CA ILE A 66 6.22 -3.82 0.97
C ILE A 66 7.08 -3.45 2.18
N ASP A 67 7.05 -4.27 3.24
CA ASP A 67 7.70 -3.93 4.51
C ASP A 67 8.78 -4.92 4.96
N GLY A 68 9.14 -5.87 4.13
CA GLY A 68 10.15 -6.87 4.48
C GLY A 68 9.70 -7.84 5.57
N GLY A 69 8.39 -7.94 5.81
CA GLY A 69 7.85 -8.84 6.83
C GLY A 69 7.78 -8.24 8.22
N ASP A 70 7.87 -6.93 8.35
CA ASP A 70 7.83 -6.23 9.65
C ASP A 70 6.40 -6.13 10.18
N LYS A 71 5.88 -7.25 10.65
CA LYS A 71 4.48 -7.36 11.09
C LYS A 71 4.16 -6.52 12.32
N LYS A 72 5.15 -6.23 13.15
CA LYS A 72 4.94 -5.49 14.39
C LYS A 72 4.48 -4.06 14.16
N ASN A 73 4.92 -3.46 13.07
CA ASN A 73 4.64 -2.05 12.78
C ASN A 73 3.44 -1.87 11.85
N ARG A 74 2.74 -2.94 11.51
CA ARG A 74 1.53 -2.85 10.70
C ARG A 74 0.37 -2.31 11.51
N LEU A 75 -0.46 -1.50 10.87
CA LEU A 75 -1.59 -0.83 11.53
C LEU A 75 -2.87 -1.61 11.36
N SER A 76 -3.75 -1.56 12.37
CA SER A 76 -5.11 -2.07 12.25
C SER A 76 -5.87 -1.25 11.22
N SER A 77 -7.03 -1.77 10.77
CA SER A 77 -7.85 -1.08 9.78
C SER A 77 -8.24 0.34 10.24
N GLU A 78 -8.63 0.50 11.49
CA GLU A 78 -9.01 1.79 12.04
C GLU A 78 -7.84 2.76 12.08
N GLU A 79 -6.70 2.29 12.56
CA GLU A 79 -5.49 3.10 12.63
C GLU A 79 -4.98 3.49 11.26
N PHE A 80 -5.06 2.56 10.31
CA PHE A 80 -4.63 2.79 8.94
C PHE A 80 -5.45 3.90 8.29
N LYS A 81 -6.77 3.84 8.42
CA LYS A 81 -7.67 4.87 7.88
C LYS A 81 -7.45 6.21 8.54
N ARG A 82 -7.31 6.21 9.86
CA ARG A 82 -7.04 7.44 10.61
C ARG A 82 -5.72 8.06 10.17
N LYS A 83 -4.68 7.26 10.05
CA LYS A 83 -3.36 7.76 9.63
C LYS A 83 -3.39 8.27 8.19
N PHE A 84 -4.11 7.61 7.30
CA PHE A 84 -4.28 8.07 5.93
C PHE A 84 -4.92 9.47 5.91
N ASN A 85 -5.99 9.65 6.64
CA ASN A 85 -6.68 10.95 6.73
C ASN A 85 -5.79 12.02 7.35
N GLU A 86 -5.03 11.66 8.37
CA GLU A 86 -4.11 12.57 9.04
C GLU A 86 -3.00 13.03 8.09
N VAL A 87 -2.43 12.11 7.33
CA VAL A 87 -1.32 12.39 6.43
C VAL A 87 -1.78 13.18 5.20
N PHE A 88 -2.95 12.87 4.65
CA PHE A 88 -3.44 13.48 3.42
C PHE A 88 -4.55 14.51 3.64
N GLY A 89 -4.79 14.90 4.86
CA GLY A 89 -5.69 16.00 5.17
C GLY A 89 -7.17 15.71 5.03
N ASN A 90 -7.56 14.46 5.07
CA ASN A 90 -8.97 14.06 5.02
C ASN A 90 -9.68 14.49 3.73
N GLU A 91 -8.91 14.79 2.70
CA GLU A 91 -9.47 15.20 1.41
C GLU A 91 -9.86 13.99 0.60
N GLU A 92 -10.82 14.18 -0.30
CA GLU A 92 -11.10 13.18 -1.29
C GLU A 92 -9.88 13.06 -2.19
N THR A 93 -9.30 11.89 -2.23
CA THR A 93 -8.11 11.64 -3.00
C THR A 93 -8.43 10.77 -4.20
N LEU A 94 -7.43 10.55 -5.03
CA LEU A 94 -7.54 9.61 -6.13
C LEU A 94 -7.64 8.18 -5.64
N VAL A 95 -7.38 7.94 -4.37
CA VAL A 95 -7.33 6.60 -3.78
C VAL A 95 -8.50 6.44 -2.83
N GLN A 96 -9.30 5.41 -3.06
CA GLN A 96 -10.36 5.01 -2.15
C GLN A 96 -9.89 3.83 -1.33
N ILE A 97 -10.11 3.92 -0.03
CA ILE A 97 -9.83 2.81 0.88
C ILE A 97 -11.08 1.96 0.96
N ALA A 98 -10.95 0.75 0.49
CA ALA A 98 -12.07 -0.19 0.47
C ALA A 98 -12.35 -0.75 1.86
#